data_631aeb40affc55cd32cbb35654710db4
#
_entry.id   631aeb40affc55cd32cbb35654710db4
#
_cell.length_a   1.000
_cell.length_b   1.000
_cell.length_c   1.000
_cell.angle_alpha   90.00
_cell.angle_beta   90.00
_cell.angle_gamma   90.00
#
_symmetry.space_group_name_H-M   'P 1'
#
loop_
_entity.id
_entity.type
_entity.pdbx_description
1 polymer ?
#
loop_
_entity_poly.entity_id
_entity_poly.type
_entity_poly.pdbx_seq_one_letter_code
_entity_poly.pdbx_strand_id
1 'polypeptide(L)'
;MGVLLVGGLMACAPAVSGPSQAALAAPRVALEAGHPERLRLVVMGDQGTGTETQWQVARAMAAVCAAQGCDLGAALGDNFYPAGPREVTSPLFRERFEVPYGPLGIPFIMVPGNHDESWLWGGDGASPRGAEVQVAYSRVNPQWVMPARQYQASVSGLLDLFVVDTAPLAAYLPSVRPQERPGGPWDAAQRAWLAQAVNQSAARWRLVLGHHPLYSNGKHGDAGAYDHLPFTFQRGGAVQALYAVACGQADLLLSGHDHALQLFAPQPDCPGTWTAVSGAAGEVGGERRGRRPAAFEVYGQPGFLWLEITPQTLTLWAYVVGEGGAVTGTEIARLSKGS
;
A
#
# COMPACT_ATOMS: atom_id res chain seq x y z
N MET A 1 42.49 -30.22 59.56
CA MET A 1 42.32 -29.00 58.72
C MET A 1 41.83 -29.48 57.36
N GLY A 2 40.55 -29.44 57.15
CA GLY A 2 39.91 -29.87 55.91
C GLY A 2 39.44 -28.64 55.16
N VAL A 3 39.80 -28.52 53.90
CA VAL A 3 39.37 -27.46 52.99
C VAL A 3 38.16 -27.97 52.19
N LEU A 4 37.01 -27.35 52.41
CA LEU A 4 35.80 -27.53 51.58
C LEU A 4 35.95 -26.68 50.31
N LEU A 5 35.93 -27.31 49.15
CA LEU A 5 35.71 -26.67 47.84
C LEU A 5 34.22 -26.59 47.57
N VAL A 6 33.68 -25.35 47.50
CA VAL A 6 32.33 -25.08 47.06
C VAL A 6 32.38 -24.88 45.52
N GLY A 7 31.87 -25.87 44.78
CA GLY A 7 31.68 -25.78 43.36
C GLY A 7 30.41 -24.97 43.03
N GLY A 8 30.58 -23.77 42.45
CA GLY A 8 29.48 -22.99 41.92
C GLY A 8 28.96 -23.54 40.60
N LEU A 9 27.73 -24.00 40.56
CA LEU A 9 27.01 -24.30 39.33
C LEU A 9 26.59 -22.96 38.66
N MET A 10 27.26 -22.62 37.57
CA MET A 10 26.74 -21.58 36.65
C MET A 10 25.55 -22.17 35.87
N ALA A 11 24.36 -21.73 36.18
CA ALA A 11 23.17 -21.99 35.34
C ALA A 11 23.29 -21.16 34.08
N CYS A 12 23.52 -21.80 32.93
CA CYS A 12 23.29 -21.17 31.63
C CYS A 12 21.80 -20.87 31.45
N ALA A 13 21.44 -19.60 31.40
CA ALA A 13 20.10 -19.17 30.96
C ALA A 13 19.92 -19.60 29.48
N PRO A 14 18.75 -20.15 29.11
CA PRO A 14 18.50 -20.47 27.72
C PRO A 14 18.52 -19.18 26.88
N ALA A 15 19.30 -19.22 25.79
CA ALA A 15 19.30 -18.15 24.80
C ALA A 15 17.87 -18.00 24.25
N VAL A 16 17.29 -16.82 24.40
CA VAL A 16 16.03 -16.45 23.75
C VAL A 16 16.31 -16.52 22.25
N SER A 17 15.83 -17.57 21.60
CA SER A 17 15.88 -17.69 20.15
C SER A 17 15.11 -16.51 19.57
N GLY A 18 15.81 -15.64 18.84
CA GLY A 18 15.19 -14.59 18.04
C GLY A 18 14.16 -15.20 17.06
N PRO A 19 13.23 -14.41 16.52
CA PRO A 19 12.22 -14.91 15.58
C PRO A 19 12.91 -15.70 14.48
N SER A 20 12.42 -16.91 14.21
CA SER A 20 13.01 -17.79 13.21
C SER A 20 13.05 -17.09 11.85
N GLN A 21 14.11 -17.27 11.05
CA GLN A 21 14.25 -16.71 9.69
C GLN A 21 13.01 -16.97 8.80
N ALA A 22 12.23 -18.02 9.05
CA ALA A 22 10.99 -18.32 8.37
C ALA A 22 9.86 -17.29 8.62
N ALA A 23 9.89 -16.55 9.74
CA ALA A 23 8.91 -15.50 10.05
C ALA A 23 9.17 -14.19 9.29
N LEU A 24 10.30 -14.04 8.62
CA LEU A 24 10.70 -12.84 7.85
C LEU A 24 10.47 -13.00 6.33
N ALA A 25 10.16 -14.20 5.84
CA ALA A 25 10.00 -14.44 4.40
C ALA A 25 8.58 -14.11 3.94
N ALA A 26 8.35 -12.86 3.54
CA ALA A 26 7.15 -12.52 2.79
C ALA A 26 7.17 -13.19 1.40
N PRO A 27 6.03 -13.67 0.88
CA PRO A 27 5.95 -14.28 -0.44
C PRO A 27 6.47 -13.37 -1.54
N ARG A 28 7.07 -13.96 -2.58
CA ARG A 28 7.47 -13.27 -3.80
C ARG A 28 6.66 -13.80 -4.97
N VAL A 29 6.07 -12.90 -5.73
CA VAL A 29 5.34 -13.21 -6.96
C VAL A 29 6.12 -12.66 -8.15
N ALA A 30 6.39 -13.50 -9.14
CA ALA A 30 6.88 -13.05 -10.44
C ALA A 30 5.69 -12.76 -11.35
N LEU A 31 5.69 -11.61 -11.98
CA LEU A 31 4.71 -11.21 -12.98
C LEU A 31 5.41 -11.06 -14.33
N GLU A 32 4.76 -11.55 -15.37
CA GLU A 32 5.24 -11.37 -16.73
C GLU A 32 4.65 -10.07 -17.30
N ALA A 33 5.50 -9.23 -17.87
CA ALA A 33 5.07 -8.08 -18.65
C ALA A 33 5.00 -8.48 -20.12
N GLY A 34 3.94 -8.06 -20.82
CA GLY A 34 3.82 -8.26 -22.25
C GLY A 34 4.91 -7.56 -23.07
N HIS A 35 5.57 -6.55 -22.48
CA HIS A 35 6.72 -5.83 -23.03
C HIS A 35 7.82 -5.66 -21.99
N PRO A 36 9.00 -6.27 -22.15
CA PRO A 36 10.04 -6.27 -21.12
C PRO A 36 10.67 -4.88 -20.87
N GLU A 37 10.54 -3.93 -21.80
CA GLU A 37 11.14 -2.60 -21.71
C GLU A 37 10.13 -1.48 -21.40
N ARG A 38 8.86 -1.80 -21.26
CA ARG A 38 7.82 -0.82 -20.92
C ARG A 38 6.71 -1.48 -20.13
N LEU A 39 6.39 -0.93 -18.97
CA LEU A 39 5.27 -1.36 -18.13
C LEU A 39 4.34 -0.17 -17.90
N ARG A 40 3.04 -0.39 -18.02
CA ARG A 40 2.00 0.61 -17.78
C ARG A 40 1.15 0.15 -16.60
N LEU A 41 1.20 0.93 -15.53
CA LEU A 41 0.57 0.62 -14.26
C LEU A 41 -0.54 1.62 -13.98
N VAL A 42 -1.77 1.15 -13.78
CA VAL A 42 -2.86 1.96 -13.25
C VAL A 42 -2.95 1.80 -11.74
N VAL A 43 -3.11 2.91 -10.99
CA VAL A 43 -3.04 2.93 -9.53
C VAL A 43 -4.26 3.62 -8.96
N MET A 44 -4.97 2.94 -8.10
CA MET A 44 -6.17 3.43 -7.41
C MET A 44 -6.16 3.01 -5.94
N GLY A 45 -6.88 3.70 -5.10
CA GLY A 45 -7.14 3.33 -3.71
C GLY A 45 -8.53 3.81 -3.28
N ASP A 46 -9.03 3.26 -2.19
CA ASP A 46 -10.31 3.66 -1.58
C ASP A 46 -11.50 3.48 -2.55
N GLN A 47 -11.38 2.51 -3.44
CA GLN A 47 -12.33 2.29 -4.54
C GLN A 47 -13.55 1.47 -4.14
N GLY A 48 -13.50 0.70 -3.05
CA GLY A 48 -14.43 -0.39 -2.73
C GLY A 48 -15.83 0.02 -2.27
N THR A 49 -16.37 1.17 -2.69
CA THR A 49 -17.62 1.75 -2.16
C THR A 49 -18.89 1.19 -2.82
N GLY A 50 -18.82 0.80 -4.09
CA GLY A 50 -19.97 0.44 -4.93
C GLY A 50 -20.86 1.61 -5.33
N THR A 51 -20.42 2.82 -5.08
CA THR A 51 -21.12 4.05 -5.45
C THR A 51 -20.94 4.37 -6.94
N GLU A 52 -21.71 5.33 -7.44
CA GLU A 52 -21.53 5.83 -8.80
C GLU A 52 -20.13 6.40 -9.03
N THR A 53 -19.50 6.96 -7.99
CA THR A 53 -18.12 7.45 -8.06
C THR A 53 -17.15 6.34 -8.46
N GLN A 54 -17.23 5.18 -7.81
CA GLN A 54 -16.42 4.00 -8.19
C GLN A 54 -16.65 3.62 -9.66
N TRP A 55 -17.91 3.61 -10.11
CA TRP A 55 -18.26 3.26 -11.48
C TRP A 55 -17.74 4.27 -12.50
N GLN A 56 -17.81 5.57 -12.17
CA GLN A 56 -17.25 6.63 -13.03
C GLN A 56 -15.74 6.47 -13.20
N VAL A 57 -15.01 6.22 -12.11
CA VAL A 57 -13.57 5.96 -12.16
C VAL A 57 -13.24 4.69 -12.93
N ALA A 58 -13.99 3.60 -12.71
CA ALA A 58 -13.78 2.36 -13.44
C ALA A 58 -13.96 2.54 -14.97
N ARG A 59 -14.99 3.27 -15.41
CA ARG A 59 -15.20 3.61 -16.82
C ARG A 59 -14.10 4.49 -17.38
N ALA A 60 -13.65 5.50 -16.63
CA ALA A 60 -12.55 6.38 -17.01
C ALA A 60 -11.24 5.60 -17.14
N MET A 61 -10.96 4.71 -16.19
CA MET A 61 -9.81 3.82 -16.22
C MET A 61 -9.84 2.90 -17.45
N ALA A 62 -10.99 2.31 -17.77
CA ALA A 62 -11.15 1.49 -18.96
C ALA A 62 -10.86 2.28 -20.25
N ALA A 63 -11.33 3.52 -20.34
CA ALA A 63 -11.06 4.40 -21.48
C ALA A 63 -9.56 4.74 -21.60
N VAL A 64 -8.91 5.08 -20.47
CA VAL A 64 -7.46 5.36 -20.44
C VAL A 64 -6.66 4.11 -20.81
N CYS A 65 -6.99 2.94 -20.26
CA CYS A 65 -6.33 1.69 -20.56
C CYS A 65 -6.51 1.29 -22.04
N ALA A 66 -7.67 1.55 -22.63
CA ALA A 66 -7.90 1.31 -24.08
C ALA A 66 -7.04 2.24 -24.95
N ALA A 67 -6.85 3.49 -24.54
CA ALA A 67 -6.10 4.49 -25.31
C ALA A 67 -4.59 4.40 -25.11
N GLN A 68 -4.13 4.23 -23.86
CA GLN A 68 -2.71 4.28 -23.46
C GLN A 68 -2.11 2.89 -23.23
N GLY A 69 -2.96 1.89 -22.97
CA GLY A 69 -2.59 0.56 -22.53
C GLY A 69 -2.43 0.50 -21.01
N CYS A 70 -2.68 -0.69 -20.46
CA CYS A 70 -2.41 -1.04 -19.06
C CYS A 70 -1.94 -2.48 -19.03
N ASP A 71 -0.88 -2.76 -18.31
CA ASP A 71 -0.29 -4.09 -18.19
C ASP A 71 -0.52 -4.65 -16.77
N LEU A 72 -0.68 -3.75 -15.78
CA LEU A 72 -0.82 -4.08 -14.38
C LEU A 72 -1.68 -3.02 -13.68
N GLY A 73 -2.44 -3.43 -12.66
CA GLY A 73 -3.12 -2.54 -11.72
C GLY A 73 -2.50 -2.61 -10.33
N ALA A 74 -2.67 -1.54 -9.54
CA ALA A 74 -2.42 -1.53 -8.10
C ALA A 74 -3.62 -0.91 -7.39
N ALA A 75 -4.17 -1.62 -6.39
CA ALA A 75 -5.23 -1.15 -5.51
C ALA A 75 -4.64 -0.93 -4.11
N LEU A 76 -4.63 0.31 -3.66
CA LEU A 76 -3.88 0.79 -2.50
C LEU A 76 -4.65 0.68 -1.17
N GLY A 77 -5.53 -0.30 -1.07
CA GLY A 77 -6.31 -0.56 0.15
C GLY A 77 -7.69 0.08 0.14
N ASP A 78 -8.46 -0.26 1.17
CA ASP A 78 -9.88 0.00 1.27
C ASP A 78 -10.62 -0.53 0.03
N ASN A 79 -10.34 -1.81 -0.23
CA ASN A 79 -10.90 -2.55 -1.35
C ASN A 79 -12.40 -2.81 -1.16
N PHE A 80 -12.89 -2.68 0.08
CA PHE A 80 -14.29 -2.89 0.46
C PHE A 80 -14.74 -1.95 1.57
N TYR A 81 -15.81 -1.23 1.34
CA TYR A 81 -16.52 -0.42 2.33
C TYR A 81 -17.87 -1.04 2.69
N PRO A 82 -18.37 -0.86 3.96
CA PRO A 82 -17.68 -0.20 5.08
C PRO A 82 -16.65 -1.12 5.77
N ALA A 83 -16.60 -2.40 5.43
CA ALA A 83 -15.70 -3.40 6.02
C ALA A 83 -15.38 -4.49 5.01
N GLY A 84 -14.22 -5.16 5.18
CA GLY A 84 -13.76 -6.26 4.35
C GLY A 84 -14.69 -7.49 4.38
N PRO A 85 -14.60 -8.35 3.34
CA PRO A 85 -15.42 -9.54 3.21
C PRO A 85 -15.13 -10.54 4.35
N ARG A 86 -16.14 -11.34 4.70
CA ARG A 86 -16.03 -12.36 5.78
C ARG A 86 -15.74 -13.75 5.26
N GLU A 87 -15.91 -13.97 3.96
CA GLU A 87 -15.71 -15.26 3.27
C GLU A 87 -15.37 -15.01 1.78
N VAL A 88 -14.71 -15.97 1.16
CA VAL A 88 -14.25 -15.88 -0.24
C VAL A 88 -15.41 -15.89 -1.26
N THR A 89 -16.58 -16.36 -0.85
CA THR A 89 -17.80 -16.36 -1.65
C THR A 89 -18.64 -15.09 -1.51
N SER A 90 -18.13 -14.09 -0.76
CA SER A 90 -18.82 -12.83 -0.57
C SER A 90 -19.16 -12.16 -1.90
N PRO A 91 -20.39 -11.68 -2.11
CA PRO A 91 -20.78 -10.97 -3.32
C PRO A 91 -20.01 -9.65 -3.51
N LEU A 92 -19.38 -9.13 -2.45
CA LEU A 92 -18.57 -7.91 -2.51
C LEU A 92 -17.44 -8.04 -3.54
N PHE A 93 -16.79 -9.19 -3.67
CA PHE A 93 -15.74 -9.37 -4.68
C PHE A 93 -16.26 -9.12 -6.09
N ARG A 94 -17.45 -9.68 -6.40
CA ARG A 94 -18.08 -9.47 -7.71
C ARG A 94 -18.49 -8.02 -7.89
N GLU A 95 -19.15 -7.42 -6.89
CA GLU A 95 -19.76 -6.10 -6.99
C GLU A 95 -18.73 -4.96 -6.98
N ARG A 96 -17.62 -5.12 -6.22
CA ARG A 96 -16.63 -4.06 -6.00
C ARG A 96 -15.37 -4.22 -6.85
N PHE A 97 -15.12 -5.41 -7.39
CA PHE A 97 -13.92 -5.67 -8.17
C PHE A 97 -14.18 -6.34 -9.52
N GLU A 98 -14.81 -7.52 -9.54
CA GLU A 98 -14.91 -8.30 -10.79
C GLU A 98 -15.68 -7.56 -11.88
N VAL A 99 -16.84 -6.96 -11.54
CA VAL A 99 -17.68 -6.27 -12.52
C VAL A 99 -17.06 -4.92 -12.94
N PRO A 100 -16.61 -4.03 -12.02
CA PRO A 100 -16.04 -2.75 -12.43
C PRO A 100 -14.66 -2.84 -13.08
N TYR A 101 -13.78 -3.76 -12.64
CA TYR A 101 -12.37 -3.79 -13.08
C TYR A 101 -11.96 -5.07 -13.83
N GLY A 102 -12.71 -6.16 -13.70
CA GLY A 102 -12.46 -7.42 -14.42
C GLY A 102 -12.35 -7.26 -15.93
N PRO A 103 -13.18 -6.40 -16.59
CA PRO A 103 -13.09 -6.17 -18.04
C PRO A 103 -11.75 -5.62 -18.53
N LEU A 104 -10.90 -5.06 -17.65
CA LEU A 104 -9.55 -4.61 -18.00
C LEU A 104 -8.62 -5.78 -18.39
N GLY A 105 -8.90 -6.99 -17.90
CA GLY A 105 -8.14 -8.19 -18.25
C GLY A 105 -6.72 -8.24 -17.69
N ILE A 106 -6.36 -7.35 -16.76
CA ILE A 106 -5.01 -7.23 -16.18
C ILE A 106 -5.00 -7.72 -14.72
N PRO A 107 -3.85 -8.20 -14.20
CA PRO A 107 -3.72 -8.48 -12.78
C PRO A 107 -3.64 -7.17 -11.96
N PHE A 108 -4.15 -7.21 -10.71
CA PHE A 108 -4.09 -6.11 -9.76
C PHE A 108 -3.30 -6.54 -8.52
N ILE A 109 -2.27 -5.78 -8.18
CA ILE A 109 -1.55 -5.87 -6.91
C ILE A 109 -2.43 -5.25 -5.83
N MET A 110 -2.84 -6.05 -4.85
CA MET A 110 -3.79 -5.63 -3.82
C MET A 110 -3.08 -5.32 -2.51
N VAL A 111 -3.38 -4.17 -1.95
CA VAL A 111 -2.91 -3.72 -0.64
C VAL A 111 -4.09 -3.79 0.34
N PRO A 112 -3.93 -4.26 1.59
CA PRO A 112 -4.99 -4.15 2.58
C PRO A 112 -5.10 -2.73 3.14
N GLY A 113 -6.34 -2.25 3.38
CA GLY A 113 -6.63 -0.98 4.03
C GLY A 113 -7.33 -1.17 5.39
N ASN A 114 -7.57 -0.08 6.11
CA ASN A 114 -8.20 -0.15 7.44
C ASN A 114 -9.68 -0.56 7.38
N HIS A 115 -10.41 -0.25 6.30
CA HIS A 115 -11.75 -0.78 6.09
C HIS A 115 -11.73 -2.28 5.81
N ASP A 116 -10.73 -2.78 5.08
CA ASP A 116 -10.54 -4.21 4.86
C ASP A 116 -10.28 -4.97 6.17
N GLU A 117 -9.64 -4.33 7.16
CA GLU A 117 -9.27 -4.88 8.46
C GLU A 117 -10.17 -4.44 9.62
N SER A 118 -11.42 -4.17 9.35
CA SER A 118 -12.39 -3.72 10.37
C SER A 118 -12.82 -4.84 11.33
N TRP A 119 -13.02 -4.45 12.60
CA TRP A 119 -13.50 -5.34 13.67
C TRP A 119 -14.89 -4.95 14.20
N LEU A 120 -15.01 -3.80 14.87
CA LEU A 120 -16.26 -3.36 15.50
C LEU A 120 -17.06 -2.42 14.60
N TRP A 121 -16.38 -1.51 13.89
CA TRP A 121 -16.99 -0.60 12.94
C TRP A 121 -16.13 -0.47 11.68
N GLY A 122 -16.72 0.04 10.63
CA GLY A 122 -16.01 0.23 9.38
C GLY A 122 -14.80 1.16 9.53
N GLY A 123 -13.64 0.71 9.13
CA GLY A 123 -12.40 1.51 9.11
C GLY A 123 -11.61 1.54 10.41
N ASP A 124 -11.93 0.74 11.41
CA ASP A 124 -11.18 0.73 12.67
C ASP A 124 -9.78 0.09 12.59
N GLY A 125 -9.50 -0.69 11.54
CA GLY A 125 -8.19 -1.29 11.26
C GLY A 125 -7.73 -2.35 12.28
N ALA A 126 -8.65 -2.85 13.13
CA ALA A 126 -8.26 -3.63 14.30
C ALA A 126 -8.26 -5.15 14.10
N SER A 127 -8.75 -5.66 12.97
CA SER A 127 -8.84 -7.10 12.71
C SER A 127 -8.41 -7.49 11.31
N PRO A 128 -7.37 -8.31 11.15
CA PRO A 128 -6.86 -8.72 9.83
C PRO A 128 -7.79 -9.69 9.09
N ARG A 129 -8.94 -10.07 9.66
CA ARG A 129 -9.80 -11.12 9.12
C ARG A 129 -10.25 -10.85 7.68
N GLY A 130 -10.68 -9.63 7.36
CA GLY A 130 -11.13 -9.31 6.02
C GLY A 130 -10.00 -9.32 5.00
N ALA A 131 -8.80 -8.85 5.38
CA ALA A 131 -7.61 -8.95 4.55
C ALA A 131 -7.17 -10.42 4.35
N GLU A 132 -7.29 -11.28 5.36
CA GLU A 132 -6.99 -12.71 5.23
C GLU A 132 -7.96 -13.42 4.27
N VAL A 133 -9.22 -13.01 4.23
CA VAL A 133 -10.20 -13.48 3.23
C VAL A 133 -9.79 -13.04 1.83
N GLN A 134 -9.29 -11.82 1.67
CA GLN A 134 -8.78 -11.32 0.40
C GLN A 134 -7.52 -12.08 -0.05
N VAL A 135 -6.63 -12.42 0.87
CA VAL A 135 -5.50 -13.33 0.60
C VAL A 135 -5.98 -14.70 0.12
N ALA A 136 -7.00 -15.26 0.75
CA ALA A 136 -7.58 -16.53 0.29
C ALA A 136 -8.26 -16.41 -1.08
N TYR A 137 -8.89 -15.27 -1.37
CA TYR A 137 -9.55 -14.99 -2.66
C TYR A 137 -8.56 -14.90 -3.84
N SER A 138 -7.30 -14.54 -3.60
CA SER A 138 -6.27 -14.53 -4.66
C SER A 138 -6.02 -15.91 -5.29
N ARG A 139 -6.47 -16.98 -4.65
CA ARG A 139 -6.43 -18.35 -5.21
C ARG A 139 -7.64 -18.66 -6.08
N VAL A 140 -8.69 -17.85 -5.99
CA VAL A 140 -9.96 -18.00 -6.73
C VAL A 140 -9.91 -17.16 -8.01
N ASN A 141 -9.41 -15.94 -7.93
CA ASN A 141 -9.35 -15.01 -9.05
C ASN A 141 -7.89 -14.60 -9.36
N PRO A 142 -7.32 -14.99 -10.52
CA PRO A 142 -5.94 -14.67 -10.87
C PRO A 142 -5.69 -13.17 -11.13
N GLN A 143 -6.73 -12.37 -11.36
CA GLN A 143 -6.59 -10.92 -11.46
C GLN A 143 -6.38 -10.25 -10.10
N TRP A 144 -6.71 -10.93 -8.99
CA TRP A 144 -6.54 -10.47 -7.62
C TRP A 144 -5.22 -11.01 -7.05
N VAL A 145 -4.13 -10.24 -7.13
CA VAL A 145 -2.81 -10.69 -6.66
C VAL A 145 -2.58 -10.20 -5.23
N MET A 146 -2.79 -11.09 -4.27
CA MET A 146 -2.58 -10.83 -2.84
C MET A 146 -2.17 -12.13 -2.12
N PRO A 147 -0.94 -12.61 -2.30
CA PRO A 147 -0.50 -13.89 -1.72
C PRO A 147 -0.36 -13.85 -0.19
N ALA A 148 -0.23 -12.66 0.38
CA ALA A 148 -0.16 -12.35 1.81
C ALA A 148 -0.55 -10.89 2.04
N ARG A 149 -0.68 -10.44 3.29
CA ARG A 149 -0.89 -9.01 3.63
C ARG A 149 0.36 -8.16 3.38
N GLN A 150 1.55 -8.78 3.42
CA GLN A 150 2.82 -8.20 3.01
C GLN A 150 3.52 -9.13 2.03
N TYR A 151 4.03 -8.62 0.93
CA TYR A 151 4.69 -9.43 -0.10
C TYR A 151 5.47 -8.57 -1.09
N GLN A 152 6.28 -9.23 -1.93
CA GLN A 152 6.95 -8.61 -3.07
C GLN A 152 6.35 -9.14 -4.38
N ALA A 153 6.08 -8.24 -5.31
CA ALA A 153 5.80 -8.59 -6.70
C ALA A 153 6.92 -8.04 -7.59
N SER A 154 7.40 -8.86 -8.52
CA SER A 154 8.54 -8.52 -9.40
C SER A 154 8.16 -8.66 -10.85
N VAL A 155 8.50 -7.67 -11.68
CA VAL A 155 8.23 -7.64 -13.12
C VAL A 155 9.57 -7.56 -13.86
N SER A 156 10.03 -8.71 -14.38
CA SER A 156 11.12 -8.84 -15.36
C SER A 156 12.39 -8.00 -15.09
N GLY A 157 12.81 -7.81 -13.82
CA GLY A 157 13.97 -6.98 -13.46
C GLY A 157 13.76 -5.47 -13.64
N LEU A 158 12.66 -5.06 -14.26
CA LEU A 158 12.31 -3.66 -14.45
C LEU A 158 11.72 -3.03 -13.19
N LEU A 159 10.83 -3.74 -12.50
CA LEU A 159 10.06 -3.22 -11.37
C LEU A 159 9.95 -4.24 -10.25
N ASP A 160 10.25 -3.81 -9.03
CA ASP A 160 9.87 -4.49 -7.78
C ASP A 160 8.85 -3.64 -7.04
N LEU A 161 7.74 -4.26 -6.66
CA LEU A 161 6.67 -3.72 -5.83
C LEU A 161 6.72 -4.39 -4.45
N PHE A 162 6.86 -3.60 -3.39
CA PHE A 162 6.88 -4.07 -2.01
C PHE A 162 5.58 -3.65 -1.34
N VAL A 163 4.69 -4.61 -1.15
CA VAL A 163 3.40 -4.38 -0.48
C VAL A 163 3.57 -4.53 1.01
N VAL A 164 3.12 -3.54 1.76
CA VAL A 164 3.13 -3.51 3.23
C VAL A 164 1.72 -3.33 3.76
N ASP A 165 1.47 -3.93 4.91
CA ASP A 165 0.23 -3.76 5.64
C ASP A 165 0.42 -2.71 6.74
N THR A 166 -0.29 -1.61 6.60
CA THR A 166 -0.24 -0.47 7.50
C THR A 166 -1.44 -0.38 8.44
N ALA A 167 -2.50 -1.16 8.21
CA ALA A 167 -3.74 -1.06 8.97
C ALA A 167 -3.54 -1.29 10.48
N PRO A 168 -2.88 -2.35 10.96
CA PRO A 168 -2.70 -2.55 12.40
C PRO A 168 -1.74 -1.54 13.04
N LEU A 169 -0.96 -0.81 12.23
CA LEU A 169 0.02 0.19 12.69
C LEU A 169 -0.58 1.58 12.91
N ALA A 170 -1.78 1.84 12.35
CA ALA A 170 -2.52 3.09 12.46
C ALA A 170 -3.97 2.88 12.92
N ALA A 171 -4.32 1.69 13.40
CA ALA A 171 -5.68 1.32 13.78
C ALA A 171 -6.27 2.25 14.86
N TYR A 172 -7.55 2.61 14.72
CA TYR A 172 -8.28 3.39 15.75
C TYR A 172 -8.51 2.60 17.04
N LEU A 173 -8.53 1.28 16.96
CA LEU A 173 -8.52 0.36 18.08
C LEU A 173 -7.26 -0.50 18.02
N PRO A 174 -6.69 -0.88 19.18
CA PRO A 174 -5.58 -1.82 19.18
C PRO A 174 -5.97 -3.13 18.49
N SER A 175 -5.10 -3.64 17.59
CA SER A 175 -5.35 -4.91 16.91
C SER A 175 -5.78 -6.00 17.89
N VAL A 176 -6.80 -6.78 17.48
CA VAL A 176 -7.25 -7.98 18.21
C VAL A 176 -6.14 -9.02 18.36
N ARG A 177 -5.08 -8.90 17.57
CA ARG A 177 -3.84 -9.69 17.67
C ARG A 177 -2.74 -8.86 18.33
N PRO A 178 -2.42 -9.07 19.61
CA PRO A 178 -1.44 -8.25 20.32
C PRO A 178 -0.06 -8.19 19.66
N GLN A 179 0.36 -9.26 18.97
CA GLN A 179 1.65 -9.33 18.24
C GLN A 179 1.71 -8.39 17.03
N GLU A 180 0.56 -7.94 16.49
CA GLU A 180 0.47 -7.05 15.32
C GLU A 180 0.39 -5.56 15.69
N ARG A 181 0.31 -5.26 16.99
CA ARG A 181 0.29 -3.87 17.48
C ARG A 181 1.60 -3.15 17.20
N PRO A 182 1.59 -1.81 17.12
CA PRO A 182 2.80 -1.00 17.00
C PRO A 182 3.89 -1.40 18.02
N GLY A 183 5.12 -1.61 17.55
CA GLY A 183 6.24 -2.11 18.34
C GLY A 183 6.21 -3.61 18.66
N GLY A 184 5.18 -4.33 18.23
CA GLY A 184 5.09 -5.78 18.39
C GLY A 184 6.00 -6.56 17.43
N PRO A 185 6.11 -7.89 17.64
CA PRO A 185 7.00 -8.74 16.82
C PRO A 185 6.70 -8.71 15.32
N TRP A 186 5.42 -8.60 14.95
CA TRP A 186 5.01 -8.54 13.55
C TRP A 186 5.42 -7.22 12.88
N ASP A 187 5.21 -6.07 13.55
CA ASP A 187 5.69 -4.75 13.09
C ASP A 187 7.22 -4.76 12.90
N ALA A 188 7.95 -5.26 13.88
CA ALA A 188 9.41 -5.38 13.78
C ALA A 188 9.85 -6.28 12.62
N ALA A 189 9.16 -7.41 12.40
CA ALA A 189 9.44 -8.33 11.31
C ALA A 189 9.15 -7.71 9.94
N GLN A 190 8.02 -7.00 9.79
CA GLN A 190 7.67 -6.31 8.55
C GLN A 190 8.70 -5.22 8.19
N ARG A 191 9.11 -4.41 9.16
CA ARG A 191 10.15 -3.39 8.95
C ARG A 191 11.49 -4.00 8.54
N ALA A 192 11.91 -5.06 9.23
CA ALA A 192 13.16 -5.76 8.91
C ALA A 192 13.11 -6.37 7.50
N TRP A 193 12.00 -7.02 7.15
CA TRP A 193 11.78 -7.54 5.81
C TRP A 193 11.82 -6.45 4.74
N LEU A 194 11.09 -5.35 4.92
CA LEU A 194 11.05 -4.25 3.95
C LEU A 194 12.45 -3.66 3.73
N ALA A 195 13.17 -3.36 4.82
CA ALA A 195 14.53 -2.85 4.74
C ALA A 195 15.45 -3.79 3.94
N GLN A 196 15.38 -5.10 4.21
CA GLN A 196 16.18 -6.09 3.51
C GLN A 196 15.76 -6.22 2.04
N ALA A 197 14.45 -6.34 1.76
CA ALA A 197 13.93 -6.59 0.43
C ALA A 197 14.21 -5.42 -0.53
N VAL A 198 14.00 -4.18 -0.08
CA VAL A 198 14.28 -2.98 -0.89
C VAL A 198 15.78 -2.83 -1.15
N ASN A 199 16.63 -3.07 -0.13
CA ASN A 199 18.10 -2.98 -0.28
C ASN A 199 18.68 -4.08 -1.19
N GLN A 200 18.10 -5.28 -1.18
CA GLN A 200 18.54 -6.42 -2.00
C GLN A 200 17.93 -6.43 -3.42
N SER A 201 16.99 -5.55 -3.69
CA SER A 201 16.34 -5.48 -5.01
C SER A 201 17.35 -5.04 -6.08
N ALA A 202 17.46 -5.87 -7.12
CA ALA A 202 18.21 -5.57 -8.34
C ALA A 202 17.32 -4.94 -9.43
N ALA A 203 16.03 -4.74 -9.16
CA ALA A 203 15.14 -4.13 -10.12
C ALA A 203 15.52 -2.66 -10.40
N ARG A 204 15.27 -2.25 -11.63
CA ARG A 204 15.55 -0.87 -12.05
C ARG A 204 14.75 0.15 -11.23
N TRP A 205 13.47 -0.15 -10.97
CA TRP A 205 12.56 0.67 -10.18
C TRP A 205 12.06 -0.10 -8.96
N ARG A 206 11.94 0.59 -7.83
CA ARG A 206 11.51 0.04 -6.55
C ARG A 206 10.38 0.91 -6.00
N LEU A 207 9.18 0.35 -5.94
CA LEU A 207 8.01 1.03 -5.42
C LEU A 207 7.52 0.31 -4.15
N VAL A 208 7.20 1.08 -3.11
CA VAL A 208 6.55 0.56 -1.90
C VAL A 208 5.09 0.97 -1.92
N LEU A 209 4.20 0.02 -1.69
CA LEU A 209 2.75 0.19 -1.68
C LEU A 209 2.22 -0.11 -0.28
N GLY A 210 1.52 0.84 0.32
CA GLY A 210 0.80 0.66 1.58
C GLY A 210 -0.44 1.54 1.58
N HIS A 211 -1.39 1.29 2.46
CA HIS A 211 -2.63 2.05 2.46
C HIS A 211 -2.48 3.44 3.07
N HIS A 212 -2.00 3.53 4.31
CA HIS A 212 -1.85 4.81 4.99
C HIS A 212 -0.65 5.59 4.43
N PRO A 213 -0.78 6.90 4.12
CA PRO A 213 0.27 7.70 3.50
C PRO A 213 1.39 8.07 4.47
N LEU A 214 2.65 8.20 3.96
CA LEU A 214 3.71 8.86 4.71
C LEU A 214 3.44 10.36 4.80
N TYR A 215 3.08 10.98 3.68
CA TYR A 215 2.73 12.40 3.58
C TYR A 215 1.36 12.56 2.95
N SER A 216 0.55 13.41 3.55
CA SER A 216 -0.71 13.87 2.98
C SER A 216 -1.09 15.24 3.51
N ASN A 217 -1.61 16.07 2.62
CA ASN A 217 -2.30 17.31 2.96
C ASN A 217 -3.81 17.13 3.12
N GLY A 218 -4.33 15.90 3.00
CA GLY A 218 -5.75 15.60 3.12
C GLY A 218 -6.25 15.57 4.57
N LYS A 219 -7.41 15.00 4.75
CA LYS A 219 -8.13 14.98 6.02
C LYS A 219 -7.37 14.22 7.11
N HIS A 220 -6.75 13.09 6.73
CA HIS A 220 -6.07 12.20 7.67
C HIS A 220 -4.63 12.63 7.97
N GLY A 221 -3.96 13.31 7.02
CA GLY A 221 -2.68 13.96 7.25
C GLY A 221 -1.46 13.03 7.19
N ASP A 222 -0.33 13.51 7.72
CA ASP A 222 0.96 12.83 7.69
C ASP A 222 1.06 11.70 8.73
N ALA A 223 1.82 10.64 8.41
CA ALA A 223 2.22 9.63 9.39
C ALA A 223 2.92 10.24 10.60
N GLY A 224 2.53 9.82 11.79
CA GLY A 224 2.93 10.40 13.06
C GLY A 224 1.97 11.49 13.58
N ALA A 225 1.01 11.93 12.76
CA ALA A 225 0.05 12.97 13.11
C ALA A 225 -1.38 12.71 12.59
N TYR A 226 -1.70 11.48 12.20
CA TYR A 226 -3.01 11.14 11.64
C TYR A 226 -4.17 11.65 12.49
N ASP A 227 -5.13 12.29 11.85
CA ASP A 227 -6.39 12.82 12.42
C ASP A 227 -6.21 13.71 13.65
N HIS A 228 -4.98 14.15 13.94
CA HIS A 228 -4.63 14.86 15.18
C HIS A 228 -5.03 14.11 16.46
N LEU A 229 -5.06 12.77 16.40
CA LEU A 229 -5.48 11.93 17.51
C LEU A 229 -4.53 12.04 18.71
N PRO A 230 -5.03 11.93 19.96
CA PRO A 230 -4.21 12.14 21.16
C PRO A 230 -3.25 10.97 21.46
N PHE A 231 -3.58 9.76 21.01
CA PHE A 231 -2.80 8.54 21.30
C PHE A 231 -1.77 8.26 20.21
N THR A 232 -0.52 8.03 20.62
CA THR A 232 0.63 7.86 19.70
C THR A 232 0.46 6.72 18.70
N PHE A 233 -0.15 5.61 19.11
CA PHE A 233 -0.35 4.47 18.22
C PHE A 233 -1.35 4.78 17.08
N GLN A 234 -2.39 5.58 17.36
CA GLN A 234 -3.39 5.98 16.35
C GLN A 234 -2.86 7.02 15.37
N ARG A 235 -1.83 7.77 15.75
CA ARG A 235 -1.23 8.82 14.92
C ARG A 235 -0.36 8.27 13.79
N GLY A 236 -0.15 6.95 13.71
CA GLY A 236 0.64 6.34 12.65
C GLY A 236 2.15 6.50 12.80
N GLY A 237 2.67 6.66 14.02
CA GLY A 237 4.12 6.70 14.27
C GLY A 237 4.84 5.41 13.84
N ALA A 238 4.17 4.26 13.94
CA ALA A 238 4.70 2.99 13.44
C ALA A 238 4.69 2.91 11.91
N VAL A 239 3.71 3.54 11.24
CA VAL A 239 3.69 3.69 9.76
C VAL A 239 4.85 4.56 9.30
N GLN A 240 5.10 5.68 9.98
CA GLN A 240 6.27 6.52 9.71
C GLN A 240 7.57 5.73 9.83
N ALA A 241 7.73 4.95 10.92
CA ALA A 241 8.90 4.12 11.15
C ALA A 241 9.04 2.98 10.11
N LEU A 242 7.92 2.45 9.60
CA LEU A 242 7.89 1.46 8.53
C LEU A 242 8.42 2.04 7.22
N TYR A 243 7.93 3.20 6.79
CA TYR A 243 8.39 3.81 5.54
C TYR A 243 9.80 4.37 5.64
N ALA A 244 10.24 4.81 6.82
CA ALA A 244 11.59 5.34 7.02
C ALA A 244 12.70 4.37 6.59
N VAL A 245 12.48 3.04 6.69
CA VAL A 245 13.47 2.04 6.24
C VAL A 245 13.58 1.93 4.72
N ALA A 246 12.61 2.45 3.97
CA ALA A 246 12.60 2.45 2.51
C ALA A 246 13.01 3.81 1.91
N CYS A 247 12.99 4.89 2.71
CA CYS A 247 13.39 6.23 2.28
C CYS A 247 14.85 6.25 1.78
N GLY A 248 15.08 6.82 0.61
CA GLY A 248 16.39 6.84 -0.06
C GLY A 248 16.75 5.54 -0.78
N GLN A 249 15.96 4.48 -0.60
CA GLN A 249 16.15 3.18 -1.26
C GLN A 249 15.05 2.89 -2.29
N ALA A 250 13.81 3.24 -1.99
CA ALA A 250 12.69 3.18 -2.93
C ALA A 250 12.63 4.47 -3.77
N ASP A 251 12.15 4.34 -5.00
CA ASP A 251 11.95 5.47 -5.91
C ASP A 251 10.64 6.21 -5.64
N LEU A 252 9.59 5.46 -5.24
CA LEU A 252 8.25 5.99 -5.02
C LEU A 252 7.53 5.19 -3.92
N LEU A 253 6.86 5.88 -3.00
CA LEU A 253 5.86 5.33 -2.10
C LEU A 253 4.47 5.67 -2.65
N LEU A 254 3.60 4.68 -2.74
CA LEU A 254 2.22 4.81 -3.20
C LEU A 254 1.25 4.46 -2.07
N SER A 255 0.26 5.31 -1.84
CA SER A 255 -0.74 5.12 -0.78
C SER A 255 -2.14 5.61 -1.17
N GLY A 256 -3.15 5.17 -0.43
CA GLY A 256 -4.54 5.62 -0.47
C GLY A 256 -4.91 6.40 0.78
N HIS A 257 -6.01 6.01 1.44
CA HIS A 257 -6.50 6.47 2.74
C HIS A 257 -7.01 7.91 2.75
N ASP A 258 -6.23 8.88 2.28
CA ASP A 258 -6.73 10.22 2.03
C ASP A 258 -7.36 10.27 0.64
N HIS A 259 -8.64 10.64 0.60
CA HIS A 259 -9.50 10.55 -0.57
C HIS A 259 -9.23 11.70 -1.56
N ALA A 260 -7.99 11.76 -2.03
CA ALA A 260 -7.43 12.80 -2.91
C ALA A 260 -6.38 12.21 -3.86
N LEU A 261 -5.93 13.00 -4.83
CA LEU A 261 -4.73 12.72 -5.61
C LEU A 261 -3.65 13.70 -5.19
N GLN A 262 -2.49 13.20 -4.75
CA GLN A 262 -1.39 14.04 -4.28
C GLN A 262 -0.05 13.47 -4.72
N LEU A 263 0.94 14.36 -4.92
CA LEU A 263 2.33 14.00 -5.19
C LEU A 263 3.26 14.94 -4.45
N PHE A 264 4.21 14.37 -3.74
CA PHE A 264 5.26 15.11 -3.03
C PHE A 264 6.63 14.70 -3.56
N ALA A 265 7.44 15.71 -3.90
CA ALA A 265 8.86 15.50 -4.18
C ALA A 265 9.60 15.02 -2.91
N PRO A 266 10.80 14.44 -3.05
CA PRO A 266 11.61 14.02 -1.92
C PRO A 266 11.75 15.10 -0.86
N GLN A 267 11.55 14.74 0.41
CA GLN A 267 11.62 15.65 1.57
C GLN A 267 12.86 15.34 2.40
N PRO A 268 13.31 16.23 3.30
CA PRO A 268 14.49 16.00 4.14
C PRO A 268 14.39 14.77 5.02
N ASP A 269 13.18 14.40 5.46
CA ASP A 269 12.89 13.23 6.29
C ASP A 269 12.66 11.94 5.48
N CYS A 270 12.57 12.05 4.15
CA CYS A 270 12.55 10.91 3.22
C CYS A 270 13.29 11.28 1.92
N PRO A 271 14.62 11.44 1.95
CA PRO A 271 15.40 11.93 0.83
C PRO A 271 15.39 10.92 -0.32
N GLY A 272 15.39 11.42 -1.57
CA GLY A 272 15.50 10.59 -2.78
C GLY A 272 14.25 9.80 -3.14
N THR A 273 13.21 9.76 -2.29
CA THR A 273 11.98 9.00 -2.49
C THR A 273 10.80 9.94 -2.69
N TRP A 274 10.09 9.79 -3.81
CA TRP A 274 8.82 10.45 -4.06
C TRP A 274 7.70 9.77 -3.29
N THR A 275 6.65 10.50 -2.92
CA THR A 275 5.46 9.92 -2.32
C THR A 275 4.21 10.39 -3.04
N ALA A 276 3.27 9.49 -3.28
CA ALA A 276 2.00 9.82 -3.93
C ALA A 276 0.82 9.19 -3.20
N VAL A 277 -0.29 9.92 -3.18
CA VAL A 277 -1.60 9.45 -2.72
C VAL A 277 -2.52 9.33 -3.93
N SER A 278 -3.17 8.18 -4.06
CA SER A 278 -4.21 7.89 -5.06
C SER A 278 -5.41 7.25 -4.38
N GLY A 279 -6.10 8.01 -3.54
CA GLY A 279 -7.22 7.54 -2.71
C GLY A 279 -8.59 8.06 -3.14
N ALA A 280 -8.74 8.53 -4.38
CA ALA A 280 -9.98 9.16 -4.84
C ALA A 280 -10.77 8.30 -5.86
N ALA A 281 -10.66 6.96 -5.79
CA ALA A 281 -11.28 6.10 -6.80
C ALA A 281 -12.71 5.64 -6.47
N GLY A 282 -13.17 5.85 -5.23
CA GLY A 282 -14.54 5.52 -4.81
C GLY A 282 -15.07 6.48 -3.76
N GLU A 283 -14.24 6.81 -2.78
CA GLU A 283 -14.45 7.90 -1.84
C GLU A 283 -13.76 9.17 -2.36
N VAL A 284 -14.30 10.35 -2.02
CA VAL A 284 -13.75 11.64 -2.45
C VAL A 284 -13.73 12.61 -1.28
N GLY A 285 -12.54 13.06 -0.89
CA GLY A 285 -12.33 14.05 0.17
C GLY A 285 -12.23 15.48 -0.38
N GLY A 286 -13.01 16.40 0.19
CA GLY A 286 -13.17 17.75 -0.33
C GLY A 286 -12.16 18.80 0.16
N GLU A 287 -11.29 18.51 1.14
CA GLU A 287 -10.54 19.57 1.83
C GLU A 287 -9.04 19.28 1.96
N ARG A 288 -8.25 20.28 1.59
CA ARG A 288 -6.85 20.37 1.98
C ARG A 288 -6.75 20.86 3.44
N ARG A 289 -6.07 20.09 4.29
CA ARG A 289 -5.82 20.45 5.71
C ARG A 289 -4.32 20.63 6.02
N GLY A 290 -3.47 19.85 5.37
CA GLY A 290 -2.01 19.94 5.51
C GLY A 290 -1.42 21.15 4.79
N ARG A 291 -0.13 21.41 5.08
CA ARG A 291 0.62 22.55 4.51
C ARG A 291 1.93 22.14 3.85
N ARG A 292 2.15 20.82 3.68
CA ARG A 292 3.38 20.33 3.03
C ARG A 292 3.41 20.79 1.58
N PRO A 293 4.54 21.29 1.07
CA PRO A 293 4.67 21.60 -0.35
C PRO A 293 4.43 20.35 -1.19
N ALA A 294 3.36 20.37 -2.00
CA ALA A 294 3.04 19.31 -2.94
C ALA A 294 3.47 19.70 -4.35
N ALA A 295 3.98 18.74 -5.12
CA ALA A 295 4.25 18.93 -6.55
C ALA A 295 2.93 18.91 -7.35
N PHE A 296 1.93 18.15 -6.86
CA PHE A 296 0.59 18.08 -7.42
C PHE A 296 -0.41 17.72 -6.33
N GLU A 297 -1.61 18.29 -6.39
CA GLU A 297 -2.71 17.91 -5.50
C GLU A 297 -4.07 18.27 -6.10
N VAL A 298 -5.05 17.35 -5.94
CA VAL A 298 -6.46 17.54 -6.31
C VAL A 298 -7.35 16.97 -5.20
N TYR A 299 -8.34 17.76 -4.80
CA TYR A 299 -9.35 17.44 -3.79
C TYR A 299 -10.75 17.58 -4.37
N GLY A 300 -11.73 16.88 -3.81
CA GLY A 300 -13.13 17.00 -4.20
C GLY A 300 -13.47 16.45 -5.58
N GLN A 301 -12.55 15.74 -6.21
CA GLN A 301 -12.75 15.13 -7.53
C GLN A 301 -12.26 13.69 -7.54
N PRO A 302 -13.03 12.76 -8.14
CA PRO A 302 -12.61 11.38 -8.30
C PRO A 302 -11.50 11.26 -9.33
N GLY A 303 -10.67 10.23 -9.17
CA GLY A 303 -9.56 10.01 -10.09
C GLY A 303 -8.64 8.86 -9.69
N PHE A 304 -7.57 8.72 -10.46
CA PHE A 304 -6.55 7.67 -10.29
C PHE A 304 -5.22 8.12 -10.90
N LEU A 305 -4.15 7.40 -10.59
CA LEU A 305 -2.85 7.61 -11.23
C LEU A 305 -2.62 6.56 -12.32
N TRP A 306 -1.83 6.93 -13.32
CA TRP A 306 -1.31 6.04 -14.34
C TRP A 306 0.18 6.28 -14.51
N LEU A 307 0.98 5.21 -14.54
CA LEU A 307 2.42 5.26 -14.61
C LEU A 307 2.90 4.56 -15.87
N GLU A 308 3.81 5.21 -16.61
CA GLU A 308 4.62 4.54 -17.63
C GLU A 308 6.04 4.36 -17.11
N ILE A 309 6.51 3.13 -17.13
CA ILE A 309 7.79 2.71 -16.57
C ILE A 309 8.63 2.10 -17.68
N THR A 310 9.80 2.69 -17.93
CA THR A 310 10.83 2.18 -18.81
C THR A 310 12.13 1.97 -18.04
N PRO A 311 13.18 1.36 -18.59
CA PRO A 311 14.47 1.30 -17.90
C PRO A 311 15.05 2.68 -17.54
N GLN A 312 14.72 3.75 -18.29
CA GLN A 312 15.28 5.08 -18.10
C GLN A 312 14.34 6.02 -17.34
N THR A 313 13.02 5.86 -17.49
CA THR A 313 12.04 6.81 -16.94
C THR A 313 10.89 6.13 -16.24
N LEU A 314 10.39 6.79 -15.20
CA LEU A 314 9.11 6.52 -14.57
C LEU A 314 8.31 7.82 -14.64
N THR A 315 7.26 7.82 -15.46
CA THR A 315 6.39 9.00 -15.67
C THR A 315 5.07 8.77 -14.98
N LEU A 316 4.63 9.73 -14.19
CA LEU A 316 3.36 9.72 -13.45
C LEU A 316 2.36 10.66 -14.12
N TRP A 317 1.15 10.16 -14.32
CA TRP A 317 -0.01 10.92 -14.79
C TRP A 317 -1.11 10.84 -13.76
N ALA A 318 -1.76 11.97 -13.49
CA ALA A 318 -3.01 12.01 -12.74
C ALA A 318 -4.17 12.13 -13.73
N TYR A 319 -5.14 11.23 -13.59
CA TYR A 319 -6.40 11.27 -14.33
C TYR A 319 -7.53 11.66 -13.39
N VAL A 320 -8.14 12.79 -13.65
CA VAL A 320 -9.26 13.35 -12.88
C VAL A 320 -10.53 13.17 -13.67
N VAL A 321 -11.58 12.70 -13.00
CA VAL A 321 -12.90 12.50 -13.59
C VAL A 321 -13.79 13.67 -13.20
N GLY A 322 -14.12 14.51 -14.17
CA GLY A 322 -14.99 15.68 -14.00
C GLY A 322 -16.47 15.36 -14.18
N GLU A 323 -17.29 16.40 -14.14
CA GLU A 323 -18.72 16.31 -14.37
C GLU A 323 -19.03 15.64 -15.72
N GLY A 324 -20.08 14.83 -15.75
CA GLY A 324 -20.48 14.10 -16.96
C GLY A 324 -19.52 12.98 -17.36
N GLY A 325 -18.51 12.66 -16.54
CA GLY A 325 -17.53 11.61 -16.82
C GLY A 325 -16.38 12.04 -17.73
N ALA A 326 -16.18 13.36 -17.93
CA ALA A 326 -15.04 13.90 -18.67
C ALA A 326 -13.73 13.52 -17.94
N VAL A 327 -12.74 13.01 -18.70
CA VAL A 327 -11.47 12.54 -18.12
C VAL A 327 -10.34 13.47 -18.56
N THR A 328 -9.64 14.07 -17.60
CA THR A 328 -8.49 14.95 -17.85
C THR A 328 -7.23 14.29 -17.31
N GLY A 329 -6.25 14.04 -18.17
CA GLY A 329 -4.93 13.51 -17.82
C GLY A 329 -3.88 14.62 -17.77
N THR A 330 -3.07 14.65 -16.72
CA THR A 330 -1.96 15.59 -16.56
C THR A 330 -0.70 14.83 -16.17
N GLU A 331 0.42 15.03 -16.89
CA GLU A 331 1.73 14.55 -16.44
C GLU A 331 2.12 15.36 -15.20
N ILE A 332 2.33 14.67 -14.08
CA ILE A 332 2.58 15.32 -12.78
C ILE A 332 4.03 15.15 -12.31
N ALA A 333 4.74 14.15 -12.83
CA ALA A 333 6.18 14.01 -12.64
C ALA A 333 6.79 13.06 -13.66
N ARG A 334 8.10 13.23 -13.88
CA ARG A 334 8.95 12.31 -14.64
C ARG A 334 10.26 12.10 -13.89
N LEU A 335 10.45 10.89 -13.37
CA LEU A 335 11.68 10.48 -12.71
C LEU A 335 12.61 9.86 -13.77
N SER A 336 13.91 10.11 -13.66
CA SER A 336 14.90 9.59 -14.59
C SER A 336 16.04 8.90 -13.85
N LYS A 337 16.51 7.77 -14.39
CA LYS A 337 17.72 7.09 -13.95
C LYS A 337 18.75 7.15 -15.08
N GLY A 338 19.98 7.49 -14.77
CA GLY A 338 21.08 7.44 -15.72
C GLY A 338 21.23 6.05 -16.36
N SER A 339 21.74 6.01 -17.56
CA SER A 339 22.05 4.77 -18.31
C SER A 339 23.06 3.90 -17.60
#